data_eb7b4f2dd999d46d3ca0a53ba34a6e8e
#
_entry.id   eb7b4f2dd999d46d3ca0a53ba34a6e8e
#
_cell.length_a   1.000
_cell.length_b   1.000
_cell.length_c   1.000
_cell.angle_alpha   90.00
_cell.angle_beta   90.00
_cell.angle_gamma   90.00
#
_symmetry.space_group_name_H-M   'P 1'
#
loop_
_entity.id
_entity.type
_entity.pdbx_description
1 polymer ?
#
loop_
_entity_poly.entity_id
_entity_poly.type
_entity_poly.pdbx_seq_one_letter_code
_entity_poly.pdbx_strand_id
1 'polypeptide(L)'
;MPKTARDVMTPNADCVGENETLLDAARKMADGGYGSMPICGEDNRLKGVLSDRDIVVKALAQGKDPGSTRAGELGEGKPVTIGADDSIQEALQTMAKYKVRRLPVIDGHDLVGIVAVADIARELTDDDSKGDLIEAISEGPANN
;
A
#
# COMPACT_ATOMS: atom_id res chain seq x y z
N MET A 1 18.02 -19.64 -1.29
CA MET A 1 16.53 -19.61 -1.25
C MET A 1 16.02 -18.26 -1.73
N PRO A 2 15.01 -18.27 -2.59
CA PRO A 2 14.45 -16.99 -3.02
C PRO A 2 13.80 -16.29 -1.82
N LYS A 3 13.92 -14.96 -1.81
CA LYS A 3 13.30 -14.17 -0.75
C LYS A 3 11.81 -14.02 -1.01
N THR A 4 11.06 -13.89 0.05
CA THR A 4 9.62 -13.69 0.02
C THR A 4 9.27 -12.25 0.40
N ALA A 5 8.01 -11.87 0.20
CA ALA A 5 7.53 -10.56 0.62
C ALA A 5 7.79 -10.34 2.12
N ARG A 6 7.59 -11.36 2.94
CA ARG A 6 7.86 -11.31 4.38
C ARG A 6 9.30 -10.91 4.70
N ASP A 7 10.25 -11.41 3.90
CA ASP A 7 11.69 -11.18 4.15
C ASP A 7 12.10 -9.72 3.92
N VAL A 8 11.40 -9.01 3.04
CA VAL A 8 11.80 -7.65 2.63
C VAL A 8 10.81 -6.57 3.03
N MET A 9 9.62 -6.93 3.51
CA MET A 9 8.59 -5.96 3.91
C MET A 9 9.02 -5.13 5.11
N THR A 10 8.34 -3.99 5.30
CA THR A 10 8.34 -3.27 6.57
C THR A 10 7.23 -3.92 7.42
N PRO A 11 7.59 -4.63 8.50
CA PRO A 11 6.59 -5.29 9.33
C PRO A 11 5.83 -4.29 10.19
N ASN A 12 4.61 -4.64 10.59
CA ASN A 12 3.78 -3.82 11.46
C ASN A 12 3.63 -2.39 10.94
N ALA A 13 3.51 -2.25 9.62
CA ALA A 13 3.39 -0.93 9.00
C ALA A 13 2.16 -0.22 9.51
N ASP A 14 2.26 1.10 9.63
CA ASP A 14 1.15 1.93 10.06
C ASP A 14 -0.05 1.74 9.13
N CYS A 15 -1.23 1.64 9.72
CA CYS A 15 -2.47 1.67 8.97
C CYS A 15 -3.41 2.69 9.61
N VAL A 16 -4.40 3.10 8.85
CA VAL A 16 -5.48 3.92 9.38
C VAL A 16 -6.68 3.00 9.62
N GLY A 17 -7.32 3.13 10.77
CA GLY A 17 -8.54 2.36 11.07
C GLY A 17 -9.69 2.82 10.18
N GLU A 18 -10.56 1.89 9.79
CA GLU A 18 -11.70 2.21 8.92
C GLU A 18 -12.63 3.25 9.53
N ASN A 19 -12.66 3.32 10.86
CA ASN A 19 -13.50 4.27 11.60
C ASN A 19 -12.78 5.56 12.02
N GLU A 20 -11.48 5.66 11.74
CA GLU A 20 -10.74 6.90 11.93
C GLU A 20 -11.11 7.89 10.84
N THR A 21 -10.95 9.19 11.12
CA THR A 21 -11.29 10.24 10.15
C THR A 21 -10.19 10.41 9.10
N LEU A 22 -10.54 11.07 8.01
CA LEU A 22 -9.54 11.44 7.00
C LEU A 22 -8.50 12.41 7.56
N LEU A 23 -8.87 13.23 8.54
CA LEU A 23 -7.92 14.11 9.21
C LEU A 23 -6.87 13.29 9.99
N ASP A 24 -7.31 12.24 10.70
CA ASP A 24 -6.39 11.32 11.39
C ASP A 24 -5.45 10.66 10.39
N ALA A 25 -5.99 10.22 9.25
CA ALA A 25 -5.18 9.61 8.19
C ALA A 25 -4.16 10.60 7.64
N ALA A 26 -4.58 11.84 7.38
CA ALA A 26 -3.68 12.88 6.87
C ALA A 26 -2.54 13.15 7.84
N ARG A 27 -2.82 13.17 9.14
CA ARG A 27 -1.78 13.36 10.17
C ARG A 27 -0.77 12.22 10.18
N LYS A 28 -1.26 10.97 10.05
CA LYS A 28 -0.38 9.80 9.98
C LYS A 28 0.50 9.84 8.72
N MET A 29 -0.07 10.25 7.59
CA MET A 29 0.69 10.41 6.35
C MET A 29 1.76 11.47 6.48
N ALA A 30 1.42 12.60 7.09
CA ALA A 30 2.38 13.69 7.30
C ALA A 30 3.51 13.27 8.24
N ASP A 31 3.19 12.61 9.34
CA ASP A 31 4.18 12.18 10.33
C ASP A 31 5.12 11.11 9.77
N GLY A 32 4.61 10.21 8.96
CA GLY A 32 5.40 9.11 8.40
C GLY A 32 5.98 9.38 7.02
N GLY A 33 5.57 10.46 6.37
CA GLY A 33 5.99 10.76 4.99
C GLY A 33 5.37 9.82 3.97
N TYR A 34 4.16 9.34 4.22
CA TYR A 34 3.49 8.38 3.34
C TYR A 34 2.57 9.08 2.34
N GLY A 35 2.56 8.59 1.10
CA GLY A 35 1.57 9.02 0.10
C GLY A 35 0.35 8.11 0.07
N SER A 36 0.43 6.95 0.70
CA SER A 36 -0.69 6.01 0.82
C SER A 36 -0.53 5.16 2.07
N MET A 37 -1.65 4.64 2.56
CA MET A 37 -1.67 3.78 3.75
C MET A 37 -2.76 2.72 3.60
N PRO A 38 -2.55 1.52 4.15
CA PRO A 38 -3.63 0.56 4.25
C PRO A 38 -4.68 1.03 5.24
N ILE A 39 -5.93 0.69 4.96
CA ILE A 39 -7.06 0.88 5.88
C ILE A 39 -7.32 -0.47 6.53
N CYS A 40 -7.28 -0.52 7.85
CA CYS A 40 -7.49 -1.76 8.58
C CYS A 40 -8.72 -1.68 9.49
N GLY A 41 -9.37 -2.84 9.67
CA GLY A 41 -10.45 -2.98 10.62
C GLY A 41 -9.91 -3.32 12.01
N GLU A 42 -10.80 -3.35 12.98
CA GLU A 42 -10.46 -3.73 14.35
C GLU A 42 -10.02 -5.20 14.44
N ASP A 43 -10.39 -6.01 13.46
CA ASP A 43 -10.00 -7.41 13.32
C ASP A 43 -8.63 -7.60 12.69
N ASN A 44 -7.88 -6.52 12.47
CA ASN A 44 -6.57 -6.49 11.81
C ASN A 44 -6.62 -6.94 10.34
N ARG A 45 -7.80 -6.91 9.72
CA ARG A 45 -7.95 -7.23 8.31
C ARG A 45 -7.88 -5.99 7.44
N LEU A 46 -7.31 -6.17 6.27
CA LEU A 46 -7.22 -5.08 5.29
C LEU A 46 -8.62 -4.78 4.73
N LYS A 47 -9.02 -3.52 4.79
CA LYS A 47 -10.33 -3.05 4.28
C LYS A 47 -10.18 -2.23 3.01
N GLY A 48 -9.00 -1.72 2.71
CA GLY A 48 -8.76 -0.92 1.53
C GLY A 48 -7.40 -0.24 1.61
N VAL A 49 -7.15 0.65 0.67
CA VAL A 49 -5.95 1.49 0.67
C VAL A 49 -6.40 2.93 0.43
N LEU A 50 -5.84 3.85 1.19
CA LEU A 50 -6.16 5.27 1.11
C LEU A 50 -4.91 6.03 0.67
N SER A 51 -5.04 6.87 -0.36
CA SER A 51 -3.95 7.74 -0.80
C SER A 51 -4.23 9.19 -0.43
N ASP A 52 -3.18 10.00 -0.41
CA ASP A 52 -3.31 11.45 -0.23
C ASP A 52 -4.14 12.05 -1.37
N ARG A 53 -3.98 11.52 -2.60
CA ARG A 53 -4.80 11.94 -3.74
C ARG A 53 -6.28 11.64 -3.50
N ASP A 54 -6.63 10.50 -2.89
CA ASP A 54 -8.02 10.15 -2.56
C ASP A 54 -8.62 11.21 -1.64
N ILE A 55 -7.87 11.66 -0.64
CA ILE A 55 -8.35 12.69 0.30
C ILE A 55 -8.65 13.98 -0.45
N VAL A 56 -7.79 14.39 -1.37
CA VAL A 56 -7.99 15.62 -2.15
C VAL A 56 -9.14 15.47 -3.13
N VAL A 57 -9.15 14.41 -3.94
CA VAL A 57 -10.05 14.27 -5.08
C VAL A 57 -11.43 13.76 -4.67
N LYS A 58 -11.48 12.78 -3.75
CA LYS A 58 -12.73 12.13 -3.36
C LYS A 58 -13.40 12.76 -2.13
N ALA A 59 -12.66 13.56 -1.37
CA ALA A 59 -13.21 14.21 -0.18
C ALA A 59 -13.22 15.72 -0.33
N LEU A 60 -12.09 16.38 -0.35
CA LEU A 60 -12.03 17.85 -0.37
C LEU A 60 -12.71 18.42 -1.62
N ALA A 61 -12.42 17.88 -2.80
CA ALA A 61 -13.02 18.35 -4.04
C ALA A 61 -14.54 18.11 -4.10
N GLN A 62 -15.04 17.14 -3.36
CA GLN A 62 -16.47 16.83 -3.30
C GLN A 62 -17.20 17.54 -2.15
N GLY A 63 -16.49 18.41 -1.43
CA GLY A 63 -17.08 19.17 -0.33
C GLY A 63 -17.25 18.38 0.97
N LYS A 64 -16.63 17.23 1.09
CA LYS A 64 -16.68 16.44 2.33
C LYS A 64 -15.72 17.01 3.37
N ASP A 65 -16.15 16.98 4.62
CA ASP A 65 -15.33 17.43 5.74
C ASP A 65 -14.38 16.30 6.18
N PRO A 66 -13.05 16.48 6.08
CA PRO A 66 -12.11 15.46 6.49
C PRO A 66 -12.17 15.13 7.98
N GLY A 67 -12.63 16.06 8.81
CA GLY A 67 -12.78 15.83 10.25
C GLY A 67 -13.95 14.95 10.63
N SER A 68 -14.90 14.72 9.72
CA SER A 68 -16.10 13.91 9.96
C SER A 68 -16.29 12.78 8.96
N THR A 69 -15.45 12.70 7.93
CA THR A 69 -15.49 11.60 6.96
C THR A 69 -14.53 10.51 7.40
N ARG A 70 -14.99 9.26 7.44
CA ARG A 70 -14.19 8.12 7.88
C ARG A 70 -13.33 7.58 6.73
N ALA A 71 -12.15 7.07 7.07
CA ALA A 71 -11.23 6.48 6.08
C ALA A 71 -11.89 5.35 5.30
N GLY A 72 -12.68 4.51 5.97
CA GLY A 72 -13.38 3.40 5.31
C GLY A 72 -14.35 3.81 4.21
N GLU A 73 -14.84 5.05 4.24
CA GLU A 73 -15.76 5.55 3.21
C GLU A 73 -15.07 5.77 1.87
N LEU A 74 -13.75 5.97 1.87
CA LEU A 74 -12.98 6.19 0.66
C LEU A 74 -12.27 4.93 0.15
N GLY A 75 -12.19 3.89 0.97
CA GLY A 75 -11.55 2.64 0.61
C GLY A 75 -12.42 1.78 -0.28
N GLU A 76 -12.59 2.18 -1.53
CA GLU A 76 -13.42 1.46 -2.48
C GLU A 76 -12.66 0.36 -3.20
N GLY A 77 -13.39 -0.71 -3.52
CA GLY A 77 -12.86 -1.80 -4.31
C GLY A 77 -11.99 -2.76 -3.51
N LYS A 78 -11.50 -3.77 -4.20
CA LYS A 78 -10.65 -4.78 -3.60
C LYS A 78 -9.19 -4.34 -3.73
N PRO A 79 -8.45 -4.17 -2.63
CA PRO A 79 -7.07 -3.73 -2.72
C PRO A 79 -6.19 -4.81 -3.36
N VAL A 80 -5.13 -4.36 -4.06
CA VAL A 80 -4.12 -5.25 -4.61
C VAL A 80 -3.15 -5.58 -3.48
N THR A 81 -2.94 -6.86 -3.22
CA THR A 81 -2.10 -7.34 -2.13
C THR A 81 -1.12 -8.40 -2.60
N ILE A 82 -0.21 -8.79 -1.72
CA ILE A 82 0.70 -9.90 -1.94
C ILE A 82 0.69 -10.79 -0.71
N GLY A 83 0.82 -12.10 -0.88
CA GLY A 83 0.95 -13.02 0.25
C GLY A 83 2.32 -12.93 0.89
N ALA A 84 2.38 -13.09 2.20
CA ALA A 84 3.64 -13.01 2.95
C ALA A 84 4.69 -14.01 2.43
N ASP A 85 4.25 -15.16 1.99
CA ASP A 85 5.14 -16.22 1.51
C ASP A 85 5.32 -16.25 -0.01
N ASP A 86 4.72 -15.28 -0.71
CA ASP A 86 4.94 -15.12 -2.14
C ASP A 86 6.33 -14.52 -2.40
N SER A 87 6.92 -14.86 -3.54
CA SER A 87 8.27 -14.41 -3.87
C SER A 87 8.32 -12.91 -4.17
N ILE A 88 9.51 -12.32 -4.02
CA ILE A 88 9.70 -10.91 -4.38
C ILE A 88 9.48 -10.69 -5.89
N GLN A 89 9.76 -11.69 -6.72
CA GLN A 89 9.47 -11.62 -8.16
C GLN A 89 7.97 -11.53 -8.42
N GLU A 90 7.16 -12.32 -7.70
CA GLU A 90 5.71 -12.23 -7.79
C GLU A 90 5.19 -10.87 -7.33
N ALA A 91 5.78 -10.32 -6.25
CA ALA A 91 5.43 -8.99 -5.78
C ALA A 91 5.71 -7.94 -6.85
N LEU A 92 6.88 -8.01 -7.47
CA LEU A 92 7.27 -7.07 -8.51
C LEU A 92 6.36 -7.17 -9.74
N GLN A 93 6.03 -8.39 -10.17
CA GLN A 93 5.12 -8.61 -11.28
C GLN A 93 3.72 -8.04 -10.98
N THR A 94 3.27 -8.21 -9.74
CA THR A 94 1.98 -7.65 -9.29
C THR A 94 1.99 -6.13 -9.33
N MET A 95 3.07 -5.52 -8.85
CA MET A 95 3.24 -4.06 -8.90
C MET A 95 3.20 -3.55 -10.34
N ALA A 96 3.90 -4.22 -11.26
CA ALA A 96 3.93 -3.84 -12.67
C ALA A 96 2.54 -4.01 -13.31
N LYS A 97 1.88 -5.13 -13.04
CA LYS A 97 0.57 -5.43 -13.62
C LYS A 97 -0.50 -4.41 -13.20
N TYR A 98 -0.51 -4.03 -11.93
CA TYR A 98 -1.52 -3.13 -11.38
C TYR A 98 -1.05 -1.68 -11.28
N LYS A 99 0.19 -1.42 -11.69
CA LYS A 99 0.80 -0.06 -11.72
C LYS A 99 0.80 0.60 -10.34
N VAL A 100 1.22 -0.16 -9.35
CA VAL A 100 1.36 0.31 -7.97
C VAL A 100 2.80 0.08 -7.52
N ARG A 101 3.26 0.89 -6.57
CA ARG A 101 4.65 0.83 -6.06
C ARG A 101 4.74 0.25 -4.65
N ARG A 102 3.61 -0.06 -4.05
CA ARG A 102 3.53 -0.64 -2.70
C ARG A 102 2.41 -1.66 -2.68
N LEU A 103 2.61 -2.70 -1.90
CA LEU A 103 1.61 -3.74 -1.71
C LEU A 103 1.47 -4.05 -0.23
N PRO A 104 0.25 -4.04 0.31
CA PRO A 104 0.01 -4.62 1.61
C PRO A 104 0.34 -6.12 1.57
N VAL A 105 1.00 -6.59 2.61
CA VAL A 105 1.41 -8.00 2.74
C VAL A 105 0.44 -8.69 3.69
N ILE A 106 -0.14 -9.79 3.22
CA ILE A 106 -1.19 -10.52 3.92
C ILE A 106 -0.71 -11.91 4.30
N ASP A 107 -0.93 -12.29 5.55
CA ASP A 107 -0.70 -13.66 6.03
C ASP A 107 -2.04 -14.22 6.51
N GLY A 108 -2.57 -15.17 5.75
CA GLY A 108 -3.94 -15.65 6.00
C GLY A 108 -4.94 -14.53 5.72
N HIS A 109 -5.48 -13.95 6.77
CA HIS A 109 -6.41 -12.81 6.69
C HIS A 109 -5.83 -11.53 7.29
N ASP A 110 -4.63 -11.61 7.88
CA ASP A 110 -4.04 -10.51 8.64
C ASP A 110 -3.09 -9.68 7.78
N LEU A 111 -3.19 -8.37 7.95
CA LEU A 111 -2.22 -7.45 7.40
C LEU A 111 -0.96 -7.51 8.27
N VAL A 112 0.17 -7.91 7.69
CA VAL A 112 1.41 -8.09 8.45
C VAL A 112 2.50 -7.09 8.09
N GLY A 113 2.36 -6.38 6.98
CA GLY A 113 3.36 -5.39 6.60
C GLY A 113 3.06 -4.74 5.26
N ILE A 114 4.02 -3.95 4.79
CA ILE A 114 3.97 -3.29 3.48
C ILE A 114 5.30 -3.59 2.77
N VAL A 115 5.23 -3.96 1.50
CA VAL A 115 6.41 -4.06 0.65
C VAL A 115 6.37 -2.98 -0.42
N ALA A 116 7.49 -2.28 -0.58
CA ALA A 116 7.62 -1.23 -1.58
C ALA A 116 8.61 -1.65 -2.67
N VAL A 117 8.52 -1.01 -3.84
CA VAL A 117 9.48 -1.23 -4.92
C VAL A 117 10.92 -1.07 -4.42
N ALA A 118 11.18 -0.08 -3.57
CA ALA A 118 12.52 0.16 -3.03
C ALA A 118 13.04 -1.02 -2.20
N ASP A 119 12.16 -1.72 -1.48
CA ASP A 119 12.55 -2.89 -0.69
C ASP A 119 13.00 -4.03 -1.58
N ILE A 120 12.31 -4.21 -2.71
CA ILE A 120 12.64 -5.25 -3.68
C ILE A 120 13.92 -4.88 -4.44
N ALA A 121 14.08 -3.60 -4.80
CA ALA A 121 15.24 -3.14 -5.56
C ALA A 121 16.56 -3.49 -4.88
N ARG A 122 16.60 -3.42 -3.56
CA ARG A 122 17.81 -3.74 -2.79
C ARG A 122 18.20 -5.22 -2.86
N GLU A 123 17.25 -6.08 -3.21
CA GLU A 123 17.45 -7.53 -3.25
C GLU A 123 17.63 -8.07 -4.66
N LEU A 124 17.41 -7.24 -5.69
CA LEU A 124 17.51 -7.70 -7.07
C LEU A 124 18.94 -7.76 -7.56
N THR A 125 19.30 -8.91 -8.09
CA THR A 125 20.62 -9.14 -8.72
C THR A 125 20.48 -9.63 -10.17
N ASP A 126 19.23 -9.77 -10.63
CA ASP A 126 18.86 -10.38 -11.90
C ASP A 126 18.38 -9.30 -12.87
N ASP A 127 18.95 -9.28 -14.07
CA ASP A 127 18.63 -8.28 -15.10
C ASP A 127 17.16 -8.36 -15.56
N ASP A 128 16.58 -9.55 -15.63
CA ASP A 128 15.17 -9.72 -16.00
C ASP A 128 14.26 -9.07 -14.96
N SER A 129 14.58 -9.25 -13.68
CA SER A 129 13.84 -8.62 -12.61
C SER A 129 13.99 -7.11 -12.61
N LYS A 130 15.13 -6.59 -13.08
CA LYS A 130 15.35 -5.14 -13.20
C LYS A 130 14.43 -4.52 -14.26
N GLY A 131 14.12 -5.26 -15.34
CA GLY A 131 13.16 -4.81 -16.34
C GLY A 131 11.77 -4.62 -15.74
N ASP A 132 11.32 -5.58 -14.94
CA ASP A 132 10.04 -5.48 -14.22
C ASP A 132 10.04 -4.33 -13.23
N LEU A 133 11.16 -4.11 -12.55
CA LEU A 133 11.31 -3.00 -11.61
C LEU A 133 11.17 -1.64 -12.31
N ILE A 134 11.82 -1.47 -13.44
CA ILE A 134 11.75 -0.24 -14.24
C ILE A 134 10.30 0.00 -14.68
N GLU A 135 9.62 -1.04 -15.14
CA GLU A 135 8.23 -0.95 -15.56
C GLU A 135 7.34 -0.51 -14.40
N ALA A 136 7.49 -1.11 -13.22
CA ALA A 136 6.71 -0.76 -12.05
C ALA A 136 6.92 0.70 -11.62
N ILE A 137 8.16 1.17 -11.66
CA ILE A 137 8.50 2.56 -11.31
C ILE A 137 7.93 3.54 -12.33
N SER A 138 8.06 3.22 -13.63
CA SER A 138 7.70 4.14 -14.71
C SER A 138 6.20 4.28 -14.89
N GLU A 139 5.44 3.21 -14.63
CA GLU A 139 4.00 3.16 -14.91
C GLU A 139 3.13 3.26 -13.66
N GLY A 140 3.73 3.18 -12.49
CA GLY A 140 2.99 3.28 -11.23
C GLY A 140 2.51 4.70 -10.96
N PRO A 141 1.47 4.84 -10.13
CA PRO A 141 1.00 6.16 -9.71
C PRO A 141 2.11 6.97 -9.04
N ALA A 142 2.12 8.28 -9.30
CA ALA A 142 3.22 9.15 -8.87
C ALA A 142 3.40 9.22 -7.34
N ASN A 143 2.34 9.02 -6.57
CA ASN A 143 2.38 9.16 -5.12
C ASN A 143 2.28 7.86 -4.35
N ASN A 144 2.64 6.78 -4.93
CA ASN A 144 2.63 5.50 -4.19
C ASN A 144 4.00 5.13 -3.63
#